data_f1637c94722fc6dcda2f5817483c8e60
#
_entry.id   f1637c94722fc6dcda2f5817483c8e60
#
_cell.length_a   1.000
_cell.length_b   1.000
_cell.length_c   1.000
_cell.angle_alpha   90.00
_cell.angle_beta   90.00
_cell.angle_gamma   90.00
#
_symmetry.space_group_name_H-M   'P 1'
#
loop_
_entity.id
_entity.type
_entity.pdbx_description
1 polymer ?
#
loop_
_entity_poly.entity_id
_entity_poly.type
_entity_poly.pdbx_seq_one_letter_code
_entity_poly.pdbx_strand_id
1 'polypeptide(L)'
;MNYCTKDLRGKTLINVQDAIAVSREKNVKFIDGSWWLGKERDGRQDFETGPRISNARFLDIDSISTKTPDNLPHMIPSSHQQSIFMDAMDISETDHVIVYGGKDCMFISRAYWQIKSFHPRGLCHLLDGSLQDWIDANGPVEEKDQIPIYSVIDESEMLMDKKETTYNAINLQNLVDIDELKSLIEDGKTTDEESTVLLIDARSPARFSGEVAEPRKDLKQGHMPGAKNLFFLDLLDPENKNKFKPKDELRRIIQGAGIKLPLRPDSKIISSCGSGVTACCLLTAFDILDEDSSNTYLYDGSWVQWGSQEDTPIIKDE
;
A
#
# COMPACT_ATOMS: atom_id res chain seq x y z
N MET A 1 -9.33 -30.54 5.61
CA MET A 1 -10.37 -29.57 6.01
C MET A 1 -10.76 -28.83 4.75
N ASN A 2 -12.05 -28.67 4.46
CA ASN A 2 -12.46 -27.83 3.34
C ASN A 2 -12.33 -26.37 3.81
N TYR A 3 -11.33 -25.67 3.32
CA TYR A 3 -11.16 -24.24 3.54
C TYR A 3 -12.29 -23.50 2.82
N CYS A 4 -12.89 -22.49 3.43
CA CYS A 4 -13.97 -21.72 2.82
C CYS A 4 -13.76 -20.21 3.05
N THR A 5 -14.50 -19.38 2.33
CA THR A 5 -14.35 -17.90 2.41
C THR A 5 -14.59 -17.34 3.81
N LYS A 6 -15.35 -18.04 4.66
CA LYS A 6 -15.51 -17.61 6.07
C LYS A 6 -14.21 -17.61 6.85
N ASP A 7 -13.26 -18.46 6.45
CA ASP A 7 -11.96 -18.58 7.10
C ASP A 7 -11.01 -17.44 6.70
N LEU A 8 -11.33 -16.68 5.64
CA LEU A 8 -10.56 -15.51 5.20
C LEU A 8 -10.82 -14.28 6.07
N ARG A 9 -12.05 -14.11 6.53
CA ARG A 9 -12.49 -12.84 7.12
C ARG A 9 -11.60 -12.38 8.28
N GLY A 10 -11.12 -11.13 8.18
CA GLY A 10 -10.26 -10.51 9.19
C GLY A 10 -8.78 -10.87 9.08
N LYS A 11 -8.39 -11.77 8.19
CA LYS A 11 -6.97 -12.07 7.96
C LYS A 11 -6.34 -11.05 7.03
N THR A 12 -5.22 -10.49 7.43
CA THR A 12 -4.40 -9.62 6.56
C THR A 12 -3.65 -10.45 5.52
N LEU A 13 -2.93 -11.48 5.96
CA LEU A 13 -2.18 -12.39 5.07
C LEU A 13 -2.94 -13.69 4.82
N ILE A 14 -2.95 -14.11 3.56
CA ILE A 14 -3.45 -15.41 3.13
C ILE A 14 -2.31 -16.18 2.46
N ASN A 15 -1.97 -17.34 2.98
CA ASN A 15 -0.95 -18.17 2.34
C ASN A 15 -1.43 -18.71 0.99
N VAL A 16 -0.48 -19.06 0.13
CA VAL A 16 -0.77 -19.50 -1.25
C VAL A 16 -1.73 -20.70 -1.30
N GLN A 17 -1.57 -21.68 -0.43
CA GLN A 17 -2.41 -22.91 -0.43
C GLN A 17 -3.87 -22.60 -0.06
N ASP A 18 -4.08 -21.75 0.95
CA ASP A 18 -5.41 -21.33 1.37
C ASP A 18 -6.08 -20.48 0.26
N ALA A 19 -5.31 -19.59 -0.39
CA ALA A 19 -5.81 -18.79 -1.49
C ALA A 19 -6.19 -19.66 -2.71
N ILE A 20 -5.39 -20.69 -3.04
CA ILE A 20 -5.73 -21.68 -4.09
C ILE A 20 -7.02 -22.41 -3.75
N ALA A 21 -7.20 -22.82 -2.49
CA ALA A 21 -8.39 -23.56 -2.06
C ALA A 21 -9.71 -22.80 -2.29
N VAL A 22 -9.68 -21.47 -2.22
CA VAL A 22 -10.85 -20.59 -2.43
C VAL A 22 -10.89 -19.92 -3.80
N SER A 23 -9.92 -20.15 -4.68
CA SER A 23 -9.75 -19.42 -5.93
C SER A 23 -10.91 -19.58 -6.93
N ARG A 24 -11.76 -20.59 -6.75
CA ARG A 24 -12.93 -20.84 -7.60
C ARG A 24 -14.25 -20.32 -7.01
N GLU A 25 -14.21 -19.76 -5.82
CA GLU A 25 -15.39 -19.18 -5.18
C GLU A 25 -15.76 -17.88 -5.89
N LYS A 26 -17.05 -17.68 -6.19
CA LYS A 26 -17.53 -16.51 -6.96
C LYS A 26 -17.28 -15.19 -6.27
N ASN A 27 -17.30 -15.21 -4.93
CA ASN A 27 -17.08 -14.04 -4.08
C ASN A 27 -15.62 -13.88 -3.65
N VAL A 28 -14.67 -14.50 -4.38
CA VAL A 28 -13.24 -14.27 -4.23
C VAL A 28 -12.70 -13.65 -5.51
N LYS A 29 -12.09 -12.50 -5.39
CA LYS A 29 -11.53 -11.74 -6.49
C LYS A 29 -10.02 -11.56 -6.28
N PHE A 30 -9.24 -11.77 -7.32
CA PHE A 30 -7.80 -11.52 -7.29
C PHE A 30 -7.49 -10.21 -7.99
N ILE A 31 -6.60 -9.40 -7.39
CA ILE A 31 -6.07 -8.17 -7.98
C ILE A 31 -4.55 -8.30 -8.06
N ASP A 32 -4.03 -8.21 -9.28
CA ASP A 32 -2.61 -7.97 -9.52
C ASP A 32 -2.34 -6.47 -9.34
N GLY A 33 -1.57 -6.13 -8.33
CA GLY A 33 -1.15 -4.75 -8.04
C GLY A 33 0.33 -4.55 -8.32
N SER A 34 0.89 -5.30 -9.27
CA SER A 34 2.31 -5.22 -9.61
C SER A 34 2.68 -3.83 -10.12
N TRP A 35 3.65 -3.22 -9.47
CA TRP A 35 4.20 -1.93 -9.84
C TRP A 35 5.70 -1.90 -9.55
N TRP A 36 6.48 -1.27 -10.44
CA TRP A 36 7.93 -1.13 -10.29
C TRP A 36 8.35 0.33 -10.43
N LEU A 37 9.28 0.75 -9.59
CA LEU A 37 9.87 2.07 -9.69
C LEU A 37 10.85 2.09 -10.89
N GLY A 38 10.60 2.97 -11.83
CA GLY A 38 11.42 3.10 -13.05
C GLY A 38 10.73 2.53 -14.29
N LYS A 39 11.46 2.46 -15.39
CA LYS A 39 10.93 2.04 -16.70
C LYS A 39 11.45 0.68 -17.16
N GLU A 40 12.19 -0.03 -16.30
CA GLU A 40 12.81 -1.30 -16.65
C GLU A 40 11.80 -2.44 -16.73
N ARG A 41 10.68 -2.29 -16.06
CA ARG A 41 9.59 -3.26 -16.00
C ARG A 41 8.24 -2.54 -15.92
N ASP A 42 7.23 -3.08 -16.62
CA ASP A 42 5.87 -2.54 -16.68
C ASP A 42 4.88 -3.60 -16.17
N GLY A 43 4.20 -3.29 -15.05
CA GLY A 43 3.26 -4.21 -14.40
C GLY A 43 2.05 -4.53 -15.28
N ARG A 44 1.56 -3.54 -16.01
CA ARG A 44 0.45 -3.74 -16.95
C ARG A 44 0.86 -4.67 -18.07
N GLN A 45 2.00 -4.41 -18.69
CA GLN A 45 2.51 -5.26 -19.78
C GLN A 45 2.77 -6.68 -19.29
N ASP A 46 3.37 -6.85 -18.09
CA ASP A 46 3.57 -8.16 -17.49
C ASP A 46 2.25 -8.89 -17.28
N PHE A 47 1.21 -8.20 -16.77
CA PHE A 47 -0.13 -8.76 -16.56
C PHE A 47 -0.83 -9.14 -17.87
N GLU A 48 -0.75 -8.30 -18.90
CA GLU A 48 -1.42 -8.51 -20.18
C GLU A 48 -0.75 -9.62 -21.02
N THR A 49 0.57 -9.76 -20.91
CA THR A 49 1.35 -10.67 -21.78
C THR A 49 1.90 -11.88 -21.06
N GLY A 50 1.94 -11.90 -19.74
CA GLY A 50 2.50 -12.97 -18.93
C GLY A 50 1.45 -13.93 -18.37
N PRO A 51 1.87 -14.96 -17.63
CA PRO A 51 0.95 -15.73 -16.83
C PRO A 51 0.40 -14.84 -15.70
N ARG A 52 -0.86 -15.05 -15.33
CA ARG A 52 -1.54 -14.38 -14.21
C ARG A 52 -2.48 -15.33 -13.50
N ILE A 53 -2.86 -15.05 -12.27
CA ILE A 53 -3.90 -15.84 -11.59
C ILE A 53 -5.19 -15.79 -12.42
N SER A 54 -5.85 -16.94 -12.59
CA SER A 54 -7.06 -17.03 -13.40
C SER A 54 -8.14 -16.08 -12.93
N ASN A 55 -8.74 -15.33 -13.86
CA ASN A 55 -9.73 -14.29 -13.62
C ASN A 55 -9.22 -13.15 -12.72
N ALA A 56 -7.94 -12.89 -12.68
CA ALA A 56 -7.41 -11.75 -11.95
C ALA A 56 -7.76 -10.44 -12.66
N ARG A 57 -7.73 -9.37 -11.89
CA ARG A 57 -7.90 -7.97 -12.28
C ARG A 57 -6.55 -7.28 -12.13
N PHE A 58 -6.34 -6.22 -12.86
CA PHE A 58 -5.12 -5.42 -12.73
C PHE A 58 -5.42 -4.04 -12.12
N LEU A 59 -4.64 -3.66 -11.12
CA LEU A 59 -4.68 -2.33 -10.53
C LEU A 59 -3.36 -1.61 -10.83
N ASP A 60 -3.44 -0.63 -11.72
CA ASP A 60 -2.33 0.27 -11.99
C ASP A 60 -2.45 1.52 -11.11
N ILE A 61 -1.59 1.62 -10.10
CA ILE A 61 -1.64 2.75 -9.15
C ILE A 61 -1.38 4.11 -9.81
N ASP A 62 -0.72 4.15 -10.96
CA ASP A 62 -0.46 5.40 -11.68
C ASP A 62 -1.68 5.86 -12.47
N SER A 63 -2.38 4.92 -13.13
CA SER A 63 -3.56 5.21 -13.94
C SER A 63 -4.74 5.68 -13.11
N ILE A 64 -4.91 5.15 -11.89
CA ILE A 64 -6.05 5.52 -11.03
C ILE A 64 -5.73 6.63 -10.02
N SER A 65 -4.52 7.16 -10.04
CA SER A 65 -4.09 8.25 -9.15
C SER A 65 -4.86 9.53 -9.37
N THR A 66 -5.27 10.19 -8.28
CA THR A 66 -5.78 11.56 -8.32
C THR A 66 -4.71 12.51 -8.87
N LYS A 67 -5.07 13.31 -9.84
CA LYS A 67 -4.18 14.36 -10.37
C LYS A 67 -4.30 15.59 -9.46
N THR A 68 -3.16 16.06 -8.97
CA THR A 68 -3.08 17.29 -8.14
C THR A 68 -2.50 18.43 -8.94
N PRO A 69 -2.78 19.70 -8.57
CA PRO A 69 -2.18 20.87 -9.22
C PRO A 69 -0.64 20.84 -9.23
N ASP A 70 -0.04 20.27 -8.19
CA ASP A 70 1.42 20.15 -8.01
C ASP A 70 2.01 18.91 -8.69
N ASN A 71 1.18 18.15 -9.44
CA ASN A 71 1.58 16.90 -10.10
C ASN A 71 2.24 15.89 -9.15
N LEU A 72 1.73 15.76 -7.92
CA LEU A 72 2.21 14.76 -6.99
C LEU A 72 1.95 13.36 -7.56
N PRO A 73 2.95 12.46 -7.56
CA PRO A 73 2.80 11.12 -8.11
C PRO A 73 2.03 10.21 -7.15
N HIS A 74 1.34 9.23 -7.71
CA HIS A 74 0.74 8.11 -7.00
C HIS A 74 -0.29 8.49 -5.92
N MET A 75 -0.92 9.68 -6.02
CA MET A 75 -1.91 10.12 -5.04
C MET A 75 -3.11 9.19 -5.01
N ILE A 76 -3.61 8.92 -3.81
CA ILE A 76 -4.79 8.07 -3.60
C ILE A 76 -5.99 8.61 -4.40
N PRO A 77 -6.75 7.74 -5.08
CA PRO A 77 -7.98 8.14 -5.76
C PRO A 77 -9.03 8.64 -4.76
N SER A 78 -9.95 9.44 -5.24
CA SER A 78 -11.16 9.75 -4.48
C SER A 78 -12.03 8.50 -4.29
N SER A 79 -12.93 8.51 -3.29
CA SER A 79 -13.87 7.40 -3.08
C SER A 79 -14.69 7.11 -4.33
N HIS A 80 -15.07 8.16 -5.10
CA HIS A 80 -15.81 8.00 -6.35
C HIS A 80 -14.97 7.31 -7.44
N GLN A 81 -13.72 7.74 -7.65
CA GLN A 81 -12.81 7.08 -8.60
C GLN A 81 -12.57 5.61 -8.20
N GLN A 82 -12.42 5.33 -6.90
CA GLN A 82 -12.30 3.96 -6.42
C GLN A 82 -13.57 3.15 -6.67
N SER A 83 -14.76 3.74 -6.52
CA SER A 83 -16.04 3.08 -6.85
C SER A 83 -16.12 2.72 -8.34
N ILE A 84 -15.71 3.64 -9.22
CA ILE A 84 -15.64 3.38 -10.68
C ILE A 84 -14.71 2.18 -10.97
N PHE A 85 -13.53 2.16 -10.30
CA PHE A 85 -12.60 1.03 -10.45
C PHE A 85 -13.24 -0.29 -10.01
N MET A 86 -13.84 -0.34 -8.83
CA MET A 86 -14.43 -1.57 -8.30
C MET A 86 -15.56 -2.10 -9.20
N ASP A 87 -16.43 -1.22 -9.69
CA ASP A 87 -17.48 -1.60 -10.64
C ASP A 87 -16.92 -2.14 -11.96
N ALA A 88 -15.92 -1.47 -12.54
CA ALA A 88 -15.31 -1.90 -13.79
C ALA A 88 -14.58 -3.25 -13.64
N MET A 89 -14.11 -3.56 -12.44
CA MET A 89 -13.43 -4.82 -12.10
C MET A 89 -14.40 -5.91 -11.62
N ASP A 90 -15.72 -5.69 -11.68
CA ASP A 90 -16.74 -6.62 -11.19
C ASP A 90 -16.46 -7.06 -9.75
N ILE A 91 -16.24 -6.09 -8.86
CA ILE A 91 -16.00 -6.30 -7.43
C ILE A 91 -17.15 -5.66 -6.65
N SER A 92 -17.80 -6.45 -5.80
CA SER A 92 -18.86 -5.98 -4.90
C SER A 92 -18.36 -5.82 -3.46
N GLU A 93 -19.12 -5.08 -2.62
CA GLU A 93 -18.78 -4.87 -1.20
C GLU A 93 -18.80 -6.16 -0.36
N THR A 94 -19.29 -7.25 -0.91
CA THR A 94 -19.35 -8.56 -0.23
C THR A 94 -18.24 -9.52 -0.65
N ASP A 95 -17.44 -9.15 -1.66
CA ASP A 95 -16.38 -9.99 -2.16
C ASP A 95 -15.16 -9.98 -1.23
N HIS A 96 -14.47 -11.11 -1.13
CA HIS A 96 -13.12 -11.16 -0.61
C HIS A 96 -12.13 -10.80 -1.72
N VAL A 97 -11.34 -9.77 -1.50
CA VAL A 97 -10.32 -9.32 -2.45
C VAL A 97 -8.95 -9.75 -1.97
N ILE A 98 -8.25 -10.55 -2.78
CA ILE A 98 -6.88 -10.98 -2.50
C ILE A 98 -5.94 -10.24 -3.46
N VAL A 99 -5.11 -9.37 -2.92
CA VAL A 99 -4.11 -8.61 -3.68
C VAL A 99 -2.82 -9.41 -3.75
N TYR A 100 -2.23 -9.50 -4.94
CA TYR A 100 -0.95 -10.19 -5.17
C TYR A 100 -0.06 -9.39 -6.12
N GLY A 101 1.21 -9.76 -6.21
CA GLY A 101 2.15 -9.15 -7.14
C GLY A 101 3.01 -10.17 -7.88
N GLY A 102 3.59 -9.73 -8.97
CA GLY A 102 4.61 -10.47 -9.69
C GLY A 102 5.85 -10.74 -8.83
N LYS A 103 6.72 -11.63 -9.28
CA LYS A 103 7.95 -11.97 -8.56
C LYS A 103 8.79 -10.71 -8.25
N ASP A 104 9.22 -10.59 -7.01
CA ASP A 104 10.05 -9.48 -6.49
C ASP A 104 9.36 -8.10 -6.49
N CYS A 105 8.03 -8.04 -6.57
CA CYS A 105 7.28 -6.79 -6.45
C CYS A 105 7.21 -6.32 -5.00
N MET A 106 8.21 -5.55 -4.57
CA MET A 106 8.31 -5.03 -3.19
C MET A 106 7.31 -3.90 -2.86
N PHE A 107 6.51 -3.47 -3.82
CA PHE A 107 5.62 -2.31 -3.67
C PHE A 107 4.14 -2.69 -3.53
N ILE A 108 3.84 -3.99 -3.46
CA ILE A 108 2.48 -4.54 -3.47
C ILE A 108 1.60 -4.02 -2.32
N SER A 109 2.20 -3.63 -1.21
CA SER A 109 1.51 -3.05 -0.06
C SER A 109 0.73 -1.77 -0.41
N ARG A 110 1.12 -1.02 -1.46
CA ARG A 110 0.37 0.15 -1.91
C ARG A 110 -1.00 -0.26 -2.47
N ALA A 111 -1.03 -1.25 -3.36
CA ALA A 111 -2.28 -1.76 -3.92
C ALA A 111 -3.18 -2.37 -2.82
N TYR A 112 -2.60 -3.18 -1.93
CA TYR A 112 -3.32 -3.75 -0.78
C TYR A 112 -3.92 -2.66 0.10
N TRP A 113 -3.11 -1.68 0.55
CA TRP A 113 -3.57 -0.62 1.44
C TRP A 113 -4.67 0.22 0.78
N GLN A 114 -4.53 0.54 -0.51
CA GLN A 114 -5.53 1.28 -1.25
C GLN A 114 -6.87 0.52 -1.29
N ILE A 115 -6.89 -0.73 -1.76
CA ILE A 115 -8.12 -1.53 -1.81
C ILE A 115 -8.73 -1.66 -0.41
N LYS A 116 -7.94 -2.03 0.60
CA LYS A 116 -8.39 -2.17 1.99
C LYS A 116 -9.06 -0.91 2.53
N SER A 117 -8.54 0.26 2.17
CA SER A 117 -9.02 1.54 2.70
C SER A 117 -10.40 1.94 2.18
N PHE A 118 -10.79 1.42 1.03
CA PHE A 118 -12.09 1.71 0.39
C PHE A 118 -13.06 0.52 0.40
N HIS A 119 -12.61 -0.64 0.84
CA HIS A 119 -13.39 -1.88 0.83
C HIS A 119 -13.85 -2.25 2.25
N PRO A 120 -14.98 -2.95 2.43
CA PRO A 120 -15.48 -3.33 3.74
C PRO A 120 -14.44 -4.08 4.59
N ARG A 121 -14.39 -3.73 5.86
CA ARG A 121 -13.38 -4.21 6.81
C ARG A 121 -13.32 -5.74 6.88
N GLY A 122 -12.12 -6.28 6.79
CA GLY A 122 -11.86 -7.73 6.90
C GLY A 122 -12.15 -8.54 5.65
N LEU A 123 -12.39 -7.88 4.51
CA LEU A 123 -12.62 -8.52 3.21
C LEU A 123 -11.49 -8.28 2.20
N CYS A 124 -10.48 -7.48 2.55
CA CYS A 124 -9.27 -7.31 1.73
C CYS A 124 -8.08 -8.03 2.37
N HIS A 125 -7.33 -8.74 1.57
CA HIS A 125 -6.24 -9.62 1.97
C HIS A 125 -5.03 -9.42 1.07
N LEU A 126 -3.84 -9.68 1.59
CA LEU A 126 -2.60 -9.72 0.84
C LEU A 126 -2.16 -11.19 0.71
N LEU A 127 -1.81 -11.63 -0.50
CA LEU A 127 -1.22 -12.95 -0.71
C LEU A 127 0.15 -13.01 -0.04
N ASP A 128 0.38 -13.96 0.85
CA ASP A 128 1.70 -14.23 1.45
C ASP A 128 2.56 -15.01 0.45
N GLY A 129 2.98 -14.31 -0.60
CA GLY A 129 3.72 -14.86 -1.73
C GLY A 129 3.58 -14.02 -2.99
N SER A 130 4.28 -14.45 -4.03
CA SER A 130 4.25 -13.87 -5.37
C SER A 130 3.41 -14.71 -6.33
N LEU A 131 3.19 -14.20 -7.55
CA LEU A 131 2.67 -14.98 -8.66
C LEU A 131 3.54 -16.25 -8.92
N GLN A 132 4.86 -16.17 -8.72
CA GLN A 132 5.73 -17.34 -8.90
C GLN A 132 5.43 -18.41 -7.84
N ASP A 133 5.25 -18.02 -6.57
CA ASP A 133 4.88 -18.98 -5.50
C ASP A 133 3.53 -19.65 -5.79
N TRP A 134 2.58 -18.91 -6.39
CA TRP A 134 1.30 -19.44 -6.84
C TRP A 134 1.46 -20.48 -7.96
N ILE A 135 2.29 -20.19 -8.96
CA ILE A 135 2.59 -21.11 -10.07
C ILE A 135 3.29 -22.37 -9.55
N ASP A 136 4.30 -22.23 -8.70
CA ASP A 136 5.05 -23.35 -8.11
C ASP A 136 4.15 -24.26 -7.25
N ALA A 137 3.10 -23.68 -6.67
CA ALA A 137 2.08 -24.42 -5.92
C ALA A 137 0.99 -25.04 -6.82
N ASN A 138 1.11 -24.96 -8.13
CA ASN A 138 0.14 -25.41 -9.13
C ASN A 138 -1.24 -24.71 -9.01
N GLY A 139 -1.26 -23.45 -8.60
CA GLY A 139 -2.46 -22.61 -8.62
C GLY A 139 -2.95 -22.36 -10.05
N PRO A 140 -4.26 -22.23 -10.29
CA PRO A 140 -4.80 -21.99 -11.62
C PRO A 140 -4.34 -20.64 -12.18
N VAL A 141 -3.81 -20.67 -13.41
CA VAL A 141 -3.32 -19.49 -14.14
C VAL A 141 -3.98 -19.38 -15.50
N GLU A 142 -4.01 -18.17 -16.02
CA GLU A 142 -4.22 -17.86 -17.42
C GLU A 142 -2.87 -17.65 -18.08
N GLU A 143 -2.69 -18.29 -19.24
CA GLU A 143 -1.45 -18.27 -19.98
C GLU A 143 -1.33 -17.01 -20.86
N LYS A 144 -0.13 -16.79 -21.35
CA LYS A 144 0.30 -15.62 -22.13
C LYS A 144 -0.63 -15.19 -23.27
N ASP A 145 -1.28 -16.12 -23.95
CA ASP A 145 -2.09 -15.83 -25.15
C ASP A 145 -3.57 -15.59 -24.83
N GLN A 146 -3.96 -15.61 -23.55
CA GLN A 146 -5.32 -15.33 -23.11
C GLN A 146 -5.47 -13.85 -22.84
N ILE A 147 -6.48 -13.22 -23.48
CA ILE A 147 -6.79 -11.81 -23.24
C ILE A 147 -7.43 -11.68 -21.86
N PRO A 148 -6.87 -10.86 -20.94
CA PRO A 148 -7.50 -10.64 -19.64
C PRO A 148 -8.85 -9.95 -19.80
N ILE A 149 -9.84 -10.42 -19.06
CA ILE A 149 -11.21 -9.84 -19.07
C ILE A 149 -11.24 -8.48 -18.38
N TYR A 150 -10.39 -8.28 -17.38
CA TYR A 150 -10.36 -7.11 -16.49
C TYR A 150 -8.97 -6.47 -16.46
N SER A 151 -8.44 -6.08 -17.62
CA SER A 151 -7.05 -5.59 -17.67
C SER A 151 -6.89 -4.08 -17.61
N VAL A 152 -7.90 -3.33 -17.98
CA VAL A 152 -7.72 -1.88 -18.17
C VAL A 152 -9.00 -1.11 -17.87
N ILE A 153 -8.86 -0.13 -16.98
CA ILE A 153 -9.77 1.02 -16.99
C ILE A 153 -9.08 2.11 -17.80
N ASP A 154 -9.77 2.67 -18.76
CA ASP A 154 -9.31 3.86 -19.46
C ASP A 154 -9.19 5.02 -18.45
N GLU A 155 -8.07 5.72 -18.44
CA GLU A 155 -7.85 6.89 -17.59
C GLU A 155 -8.98 7.93 -17.77
N SER A 156 -9.56 8.04 -18.98
CA SER A 156 -10.70 8.89 -19.27
C SER A 156 -11.96 8.48 -18.52
N GLU A 157 -12.17 7.18 -18.28
CA GLU A 157 -13.31 6.70 -17.48
C GLU A 157 -13.15 7.03 -15.99
N MET A 158 -11.94 7.00 -15.50
CA MET A 158 -11.63 7.34 -14.10
C MET A 158 -11.84 8.82 -13.79
N LEU A 159 -11.75 9.68 -14.81
CA LEU A 159 -11.94 11.13 -14.69
C LEU A 159 -13.39 11.57 -14.88
N MET A 160 -14.33 10.65 -15.09
CA MET A 160 -15.75 10.97 -15.24
C MET A 160 -16.42 11.23 -13.88
N ASP A 161 -16.39 12.44 -13.39
CA ASP A 161 -17.03 12.87 -12.12
C ASP A 161 -18.54 12.55 -12.02
N LYS A 162 -19.19 12.22 -13.15
CA LYS A 162 -20.64 11.99 -13.25
C LYS A 162 -21.01 10.53 -13.56
N LYS A 163 -20.05 9.60 -13.59
CA LYS A 163 -20.38 8.19 -13.81
C LYS A 163 -21.10 7.65 -12.58
N GLU A 164 -22.34 7.16 -12.76
CA GLU A 164 -23.05 6.45 -11.71
C GLU A 164 -22.30 5.15 -11.37
N THR A 165 -22.16 4.86 -10.09
CA THR A 165 -21.51 3.65 -9.58
C THR A 165 -22.50 2.84 -8.75
N THR A 166 -22.38 1.52 -8.81
CA THR A 166 -23.12 0.59 -7.94
C THR A 166 -22.32 0.27 -6.69
N TYR A 167 -21.01 0.23 -6.80
CA TYR A 167 -20.10 0.08 -5.67
C TYR A 167 -20.03 1.39 -4.86
N ASN A 168 -20.14 1.28 -3.54
CA ASN A 168 -20.04 2.41 -2.63
C ASN A 168 -18.73 2.31 -1.83
N ALA A 169 -17.68 2.92 -2.35
CA ALA A 169 -16.40 2.97 -1.65
C ALA A 169 -16.55 3.70 -0.31
N ILE A 170 -15.96 3.12 0.73
CA ILE A 170 -15.93 3.74 2.06
C ILE A 170 -15.15 5.06 1.97
N ASN A 171 -15.65 6.11 2.62
CA ASN A 171 -14.93 7.36 2.69
C ASN A 171 -13.62 7.16 3.47
N LEU A 172 -12.52 7.44 2.80
CA LEU A 172 -11.19 7.31 3.37
C LEU A 172 -10.97 8.35 4.48
N GLN A 173 -10.67 7.89 5.68
CA GLN A 173 -10.43 8.73 6.86
C GLN A 173 -8.98 8.67 7.34
N ASN A 174 -8.17 7.76 6.80
CA ASN A 174 -6.82 7.48 7.25
C ASN A 174 -5.74 8.18 6.40
N LEU A 175 -6.03 9.40 5.95
CA LEU A 175 -5.05 10.29 5.30
C LEU A 175 -4.74 11.48 6.21
N VAL A 176 -3.51 11.94 6.12
CA VAL A 176 -3.05 13.21 6.68
C VAL A 176 -2.58 14.08 5.52
N ASP A 177 -3.07 15.28 5.43
CA ASP A 177 -2.60 16.26 4.44
C ASP A 177 -1.41 17.07 4.97
N ILE A 178 -0.85 17.93 4.12
CA ILE A 178 0.34 18.71 4.46
C ILE A 178 0.05 19.75 5.54
N ASP A 179 -1.15 20.35 5.56
CA ASP A 179 -1.49 21.41 6.50
C ASP A 179 -1.68 20.84 7.92
N GLU A 180 -2.35 19.70 8.03
CA GLU A 180 -2.45 18.97 9.30
C GLU A 180 -1.07 18.55 9.80
N LEU A 181 -0.21 18.00 8.92
CA LEU A 181 1.14 17.56 9.31
C LEU A 181 2.03 18.73 9.75
N LYS A 182 1.96 19.88 9.05
CA LYS A 182 2.64 21.11 9.46
C LYS A 182 2.20 21.54 10.87
N SER A 183 0.90 21.59 11.11
CA SER A 183 0.35 21.95 12.45
C SER A 183 0.86 20.99 13.54
N LEU A 184 0.86 19.67 13.30
CA LEU A 184 1.35 18.70 14.27
C LEU A 184 2.84 18.88 14.60
N ILE A 185 3.65 19.26 13.61
CA ILE A 185 5.09 19.51 13.79
C ILE A 185 5.31 20.84 14.50
N GLU A 186 4.63 21.91 14.10
CA GLU A 186 4.71 23.25 14.72
C GLU A 186 4.29 23.22 16.19
N ASP A 187 3.26 22.44 16.54
CA ASP A 187 2.81 22.20 17.90
C ASP A 187 3.75 21.30 18.71
N GLY A 188 4.84 20.80 18.12
CA GLY A 188 5.80 19.91 18.77
C GLY A 188 5.26 18.48 19.00
N LYS A 189 4.10 18.12 18.44
CA LYS A 189 3.45 16.82 18.68
C LYS A 189 4.26 15.62 18.15
N THR A 190 5.10 15.82 17.14
CA THR A 190 5.94 14.77 16.58
C THR A 190 7.27 14.59 17.33
N THR A 191 7.69 15.58 18.12
CA THR A 191 8.96 15.59 18.86
C THR A 191 8.80 15.35 20.37
N ASP A 192 7.60 15.51 20.90
CA ASP A 192 7.28 15.28 22.31
C ASP A 192 7.21 13.77 22.61
N GLU A 193 8.05 13.27 23.49
CA GLU A 193 8.11 11.85 23.89
C GLU A 193 6.82 11.34 24.55
N GLU A 194 6.04 12.21 25.16
CA GLU A 194 4.74 11.90 25.79
C GLU A 194 3.57 11.99 24.80
N SER A 195 3.83 12.50 23.59
CA SER A 195 2.81 12.61 22.54
C SER A 195 2.29 11.24 22.10
N THR A 196 1.04 11.25 21.67
CA THR A 196 0.40 10.09 21.02
C THR A 196 0.61 10.08 19.49
N VAL A 197 1.20 11.16 18.95
CA VAL A 197 1.51 11.25 17.50
C VAL A 197 2.88 10.67 17.24
N LEU A 198 2.93 9.71 16.31
CA LEU A 198 4.16 9.08 15.85
C LEU A 198 4.27 9.24 14.33
N LEU A 199 5.32 9.93 13.89
CA LEU A 199 5.66 10.06 12.48
C LEU A 199 6.76 9.05 12.13
N ILE A 200 6.55 8.23 11.08
CA ILE A 200 7.48 7.22 10.61
C ILE A 200 7.79 7.40 9.13
N ASP A 201 9.04 7.18 8.75
CA ASP A 201 9.54 7.35 7.38
C ASP A 201 10.15 6.05 6.85
N ALA A 202 9.60 5.57 5.73
CA ALA A 202 9.95 4.30 5.11
C ALA A 202 11.18 4.36 4.19
N ARG A 203 11.79 5.54 3.97
CA ARG A 203 12.96 5.69 3.11
C ARG A 203 14.20 5.00 3.70
N SER A 204 15.20 4.75 2.85
CA SER A 204 16.48 4.23 3.33
C SER A 204 17.12 5.18 4.35
N PRO A 205 17.91 4.64 5.33
CA PRO A 205 18.58 5.47 6.34
C PRO A 205 19.38 6.63 5.75
N ALA A 206 20.15 6.39 4.69
CA ALA A 206 20.97 7.42 4.06
C ALA A 206 20.15 8.57 3.40
N ARG A 207 18.93 8.27 2.90
CA ARG A 207 18.01 9.32 2.41
C ARG A 207 17.35 10.05 3.58
N PHE A 208 16.97 9.32 4.62
CA PHE A 208 16.36 9.88 5.81
C PHE A 208 17.31 10.84 6.52
N SER A 209 18.56 10.45 6.77
CA SER A 209 19.59 11.28 7.41
C SER A 209 19.96 12.53 6.58
N GLY A 210 19.74 12.46 5.26
CA GLY A 210 20.20 13.51 4.33
C GLY A 210 21.63 13.34 3.86
N GLU A 211 22.23 12.15 4.09
CA GLU A 211 23.58 11.80 3.62
C GLU A 211 23.63 11.70 2.08
N VAL A 212 22.56 11.18 1.47
CA VAL A 212 22.47 11.04 0.01
C VAL A 212 21.36 11.92 -0.57
N ALA A 213 21.54 12.32 -1.83
CA ALA A 213 20.55 13.10 -2.55
C ALA A 213 19.27 12.30 -2.82
N GLU A 214 18.14 13.00 -2.90
CA GLU A 214 16.88 12.39 -3.33
C GLU A 214 16.94 11.98 -4.81
N PRO A 215 16.29 10.86 -5.20
CA PRO A 215 16.25 10.43 -6.61
C PRO A 215 15.58 11.45 -7.54
N ARG A 216 14.58 12.21 -7.02
CA ARG A 216 13.98 13.33 -7.73
C ARG A 216 14.79 14.58 -7.49
N LYS A 217 15.07 15.30 -8.59
CA LYS A 217 15.81 16.57 -8.53
C LYS A 217 15.04 17.62 -7.74
N ASP A 218 15.76 18.59 -7.21
CA ASP A 218 15.24 19.80 -6.54
C ASP A 218 14.49 19.53 -5.21
N LEU A 219 14.56 18.30 -4.67
CA LEU A 219 14.08 18.01 -3.33
C LEU A 219 15.16 18.25 -2.29
N LYS A 220 14.77 18.85 -1.17
CA LYS A 220 15.63 18.98 0.00
C LYS A 220 16.01 17.62 0.56
N GLN A 221 17.18 17.50 1.19
CA GLN A 221 17.67 16.29 1.85
C GLN A 221 17.37 16.34 3.34
N GLY A 222 17.16 15.19 3.97
CA GLY A 222 16.87 15.05 5.38
C GLY A 222 15.49 14.45 5.65
N HIS A 223 14.90 14.75 6.79
CA HIS A 223 13.62 14.22 7.23
C HIS A 223 12.77 15.27 7.96
N MET A 224 11.50 14.95 8.18
CA MET A 224 10.56 15.75 8.95
C MET A 224 10.91 15.73 10.43
N PRO A 225 10.80 16.86 11.17
CA PRO A 225 11.07 16.89 12.60
C PRO A 225 10.27 15.83 13.38
N GLY A 226 10.97 15.06 14.22
CA GLY A 226 10.39 14.00 15.04
C GLY A 226 10.08 12.69 14.31
N ALA A 227 10.30 12.62 13.00
CA ALA A 227 10.13 11.37 12.26
C ALA A 227 11.13 10.29 12.75
N LYS A 228 10.67 9.05 12.84
CA LYS A 228 11.51 7.87 13.09
C LYS A 228 11.71 7.10 11.79
N ASN A 229 12.94 6.70 11.51
CA ASN A 229 13.21 5.89 10.34
C ASN A 229 12.84 4.42 10.60
N LEU A 230 12.00 3.87 9.74
CA LEU A 230 11.68 2.45 9.69
C LEU A 230 11.76 2.01 8.22
N PHE A 231 12.92 1.56 7.80
CA PHE A 231 13.17 1.24 6.40
C PHE A 231 12.29 0.07 5.94
N PHE A 232 11.51 0.28 4.90
CA PHE A 232 10.49 -0.69 4.47
C PHE A 232 11.08 -2.04 4.06
N LEU A 233 12.30 -2.08 3.48
CA LEU A 233 12.93 -3.35 3.10
C LEU A 233 13.31 -4.22 4.31
N ASP A 234 13.52 -3.63 5.47
CA ASP A 234 13.82 -4.39 6.69
C ASP A 234 12.62 -5.23 7.16
N LEU A 235 11.41 -4.88 6.72
CA LEU A 235 10.17 -5.59 7.04
C LEU A 235 9.90 -6.76 6.09
N LEU A 236 10.56 -6.82 4.94
CA LEU A 236 10.34 -7.82 3.92
C LEU A 236 11.33 -8.98 4.03
N ASP A 237 10.92 -10.15 3.54
CA ASP A 237 11.79 -11.29 3.39
C ASP A 237 12.84 -10.99 2.30
N PRO A 238 14.14 -11.10 2.59
CA PRO A 238 15.20 -10.78 1.63
C PRO A 238 15.20 -11.69 0.39
N GLU A 239 14.75 -12.95 0.54
CA GLU A 239 14.70 -13.94 -0.54
C GLU A 239 13.41 -13.85 -1.36
N ASN A 240 12.34 -13.26 -0.78
CA ASN A 240 11.06 -13.09 -1.46
C ASN A 240 10.38 -11.78 -1.01
N LYS A 241 10.69 -10.69 -1.68
CA LYS A 241 10.21 -9.34 -1.32
C LYS A 241 8.70 -9.14 -1.43
N ASN A 242 7.96 -10.14 -1.88
CA ASN A 242 6.49 -10.16 -1.81
C ASN A 242 5.99 -10.61 -0.43
N LYS A 243 6.87 -11.13 0.42
CA LYS A 243 6.53 -11.61 1.76
C LYS A 243 7.04 -10.65 2.82
N PHE A 244 6.28 -10.56 3.88
CA PHE A 244 6.74 -9.94 5.12
C PHE A 244 7.51 -10.96 5.96
N LYS A 245 8.41 -10.46 6.78
CA LYS A 245 9.06 -11.26 7.81
C LYS A 245 8.04 -11.79 8.83
N PRO A 246 8.38 -12.87 9.58
CA PRO A 246 7.51 -13.40 10.63
C PRO A 246 7.14 -12.33 11.68
N LYS A 247 5.93 -12.44 12.25
CA LYS A 247 5.38 -11.46 13.23
C LYS A 247 6.36 -11.09 14.35
N ASP A 248 7.09 -12.08 14.90
CA ASP A 248 8.04 -11.81 15.99
C ASP A 248 9.26 -11.02 15.55
N GLU A 249 9.68 -11.20 14.30
CA GLU A 249 10.77 -10.42 13.71
C GLU A 249 10.30 -9.01 13.37
N LEU A 250 9.09 -8.85 12.79
CA LEU A 250 8.47 -7.55 12.57
C LEU A 250 8.38 -6.74 13.87
N ARG A 251 7.91 -7.36 14.97
CA ARG A 251 7.86 -6.70 16.29
C ARG A 251 9.23 -6.21 16.73
N ARG A 252 10.27 -7.05 16.60
CA ARG A 252 11.64 -6.66 16.98
C ARG A 252 12.17 -5.49 16.16
N ILE A 253 11.92 -5.50 14.85
CA ILE A 253 12.36 -4.43 13.95
C ILE A 253 11.65 -3.12 14.30
N ILE A 254 10.35 -3.14 14.42
CA ILE A 254 9.52 -1.97 14.74
C ILE A 254 9.91 -1.40 16.11
N GLN A 255 10.08 -2.25 17.11
CA GLN A 255 10.55 -1.82 18.44
C GLN A 255 11.99 -1.29 18.39
N GLY A 256 12.85 -1.87 17.56
CA GLY A 256 14.22 -1.39 17.32
C GLY A 256 14.28 0.02 16.72
N ALA A 257 13.27 0.41 15.94
CA ALA A 257 13.08 1.78 15.45
C ALA A 257 12.51 2.74 16.53
N GLY A 258 12.40 2.29 17.79
CA GLY A 258 11.90 3.10 18.91
C GLY A 258 10.37 3.27 18.91
N ILE A 259 9.64 2.36 18.27
CA ILE A 259 8.18 2.33 18.26
C ILE A 259 7.69 1.35 19.31
N LYS A 260 6.92 1.82 20.29
CA LYS A 260 6.38 0.96 21.35
C LYS A 260 5.20 0.13 20.82
N LEU A 261 5.24 -1.19 21.09
CA LEU A 261 4.14 -2.12 20.78
C LEU A 261 3.66 -2.81 22.06
N PRO A 262 2.35 -3.13 22.22
CA PRO A 262 1.27 -2.77 21.29
C PRO A 262 1.08 -1.25 21.19
N LEU A 263 0.47 -0.81 20.09
CA LEU A 263 0.11 0.60 19.92
C LEU A 263 -0.90 1.03 20.98
N ARG A 264 -0.77 2.26 21.46
CA ARG A 264 -1.77 2.82 22.38
C ARG A 264 -3.07 3.11 21.63
N PRO A 265 -4.24 2.90 22.22
CA PRO A 265 -5.54 3.16 21.56
C PRO A 265 -5.73 4.60 21.08
N ASP A 266 -5.04 5.56 21.72
CA ASP A 266 -5.05 6.98 21.40
C ASP A 266 -3.89 7.43 20.49
N SER A 267 -3.07 6.50 20.01
CA SER A 267 -1.95 6.80 19.11
C SER A 267 -2.45 7.24 17.73
N LYS A 268 -1.74 8.20 17.12
CA LYS A 268 -1.87 8.56 15.71
C LYS A 268 -0.56 8.25 15.00
N ILE A 269 -0.52 7.16 14.24
CA ILE A 269 0.67 6.71 13.52
C ILE A 269 0.61 7.22 12.09
N ILE A 270 1.47 8.17 11.74
CA ILE A 270 1.52 8.76 10.40
C ILE A 270 2.72 8.18 9.66
N SER A 271 2.47 7.49 8.56
CA SER A 271 3.51 6.91 7.72
C SER A 271 3.79 7.77 6.49
N SER A 272 5.06 7.96 6.17
CA SER A 272 5.57 8.71 5.02
C SER A 272 6.67 7.92 4.32
N CYS A 273 6.99 8.31 3.09
CA CYS A 273 8.17 7.83 2.37
C CYS A 273 8.63 8.83 1.31
N GLY A 274 9.01 8.39 0.11
CA GLY A 274 9.30 9.29 -1.02
C GLY A 274 8.04 9.87 -1.66
N SER A 275 7.01 9.05 -1.89
CA SER A 275 5.78 9.41 -2.63
C SER A 275 4.57 8.55 -2.24
N GLY A 276 4.44 8.16 -0.98
CA GLY A 276 3.31 7.43 -0.44
C GLY A 276 3.26 5.91 -0.74
N VAL A 277 4.13 5.39 -1.61
CA VAL A 277 4.08 3.99 -2.03
C VAL A 277 4.64 3.05 -0.95
N THR A 278 5.91 3.21 -0.55
CA THR A 278 6.54 2.34 0.46
C THR A 278 6.07 2.63 1.89
N ALA A 279 5.48 3.78 2.14
CA ALA A 279 4.80 4.09 3.40
C ALA A 279 3.68 3.06 3.72
N CYS A 280 2.99 2.58 2.68
CA CYS A 280 1.96 1.55 2.84
C CYS A 280 2.53 0.20 3.32
N CYS A 281 3.82 -0.09 3.09
CA CYS A 281 4.46 -1.29 3.63
C CYS A 281 4.51 -1.25 5.17
N LEU A 282 4.81 -0.08 5.75
CA LEU A 282 4.80 0.11 7.20
C LEU A 282 3.39 -0.10 7.79
N LEU A 283 2.39 0.50 7.14
CA LEU A 283 0.98 0.36 7.56
C LEU A 283 0.51 -1.10 7.47
N THR A 284 0.92 -1.82 6.42
CA THR A 284 0.62 -3.25 6.25
C THR A 284 1.29 -4.09 7.35
N ALA A 285 2.49 -3.74 7.80
CA ALA A 285 3.15 -4.45 8.89
C ALA A 285 2.37 -4.33 10.22
N PHE A 286 1.78 -3.17 10.52
CA PHE A 286 0.88 -3.02 11.68
C PHE A 286 -0.38 -3.87 11.54
N ASP A 287 -0.98 -3.92 10.35
CA ASP A 287 -2.12 -4.82 10.07
C ASP A 287 -1.77 -6.31 10.31
N ILE A 288 -0.57 -6.73 9.86
CA ILE A 288 -0.09 -8.10 10.05
C ILE A 288 0.10 -8.42 11.53
N LEU A 289 0.52 -7.45 12.32
CA LEU A 289 0.69 -7.60 13.77
C LEU A 289 -0.63 -7.55 14.55
N ASP A 290 -1.76 -7.38 13.87
CA ASP A 290 -3.08 -7.22 14.47
C ASP A 290 -3.19 -5.96 15.36
N GLU A 291 -2.36 -4.94 15.08
CA GLU A 291 -2.48 -3.63 15.73
C GLU A 291 -3.73 -2.90 15.19
N ASP A 292 -4.32 -2.05 16.00
CA ASP A 292 -5.52 -1.31 15.57
C ASP A 292 -5.18 -0.32 14.44
N SER A 293 -5.49 -0.71 13.21
CA SER A 293 -5.23 0.08 12.01
C SER A 293 -6.11 1.32 11.87
N SER A 294 -7.12 1.52 12.74
CA SER A 294 -7.89 2.77 12.78
C SER A 294 -7.04 3.96 13.17
N ASN A 295 -5.92 3.71 13.83
CA ASN A 295 -4.98 4.72 14.32
C ASN A 295 -3.76 4.90 13.40
N THR A 296 -3.74 4.23 12.24
CA THR A 296 -2.66 4.33 11.26
C THR A 296 -3.08 5.18 10.06
N TYR A 297 -2.24 6.14 9.68
CA TYR A 297 -2.52 7.14 8.67
C TYR A 297 -1.40 7.20 7.64
N LEU A 298 -1.76 7.52 6.41
CA LEU A 298 -0.82 7.79 5.33
C LEU A 298 -0.70 9.30 5.12
N TYR A 299 0.51 9.84 5.17
CA TYR A 299 0.82 11.11 4.54
C TYR A 299 1.17 10.85 3.08
N ASP A 300 0.17 10.93 2.20
CA ASP A 300 0.26 10.48 0.81
C ASP A 300 1.22 11.33 -0.03
N GLY A 301 1.21 12.65 0.14
CA GLY A 301 2.16 13.56 -0.52
C GLY A 301 3.62 13.29 -0.17
N SER A 302 3.88 12.76 1.02
CA SER A 302 5.18 12.26 1.46
C SER A 302 6.34 13.26 1.22
N TRP A 303 7.57 12.77 1.06
CA TRP A 303 8.75 13.62 0.89
C TRP A 303 8.72 14.46 -0.40
N VAL A 304 8.10 13.94 -1.47
CA VAL A 304 7.94 14.69 -2.72
C VAL A 304 7.19 16.01 -2.48
N GLN A 305 6.16 15.99 -1.65
CA GLN A 305 5.44 17.20 -1.29
C GLN A 305 6.18 18.00 -0.23
N TRP A 306 6.59 17.37 0.88
CA TRP A 306 7.26 18.06 1.98
C TRP A 306 8.59 18.66 1.60
N GLY A 307 9.46 17.92 0.94
CA GLY A 307 10.80 18.34 0.55
C GLY A 307 10.84 19.37 -0.57
N SER A 308 9.73 19.60 -1.29
CA SER A 308 9.63 20.64 -2.33
C SER A 308 9.17 22.00 -1.80
N GLN A 309 8.50 22.05 -0.64
CA GLN A 309 8.01 23.33 -0.07
C GLN A 309 9.14 24.13 0.57
N GLU A 310 9.13 25.46 0.41
CA GLU A 310 10.16 26.34 1.01
C GLU A 310 10.00 26.45 2.52
N ASP A 311 8.76 26.45 3.02
CA ASP A 311 8.37 26.72 4.39
C ASP A 311 8.30 25.48 5.30
N THR A 312 8.60 24.28 4.80
CA THR A 312 8.62 23.06 5.60
C THR A 312 9.94 22.90 6.37
N PRO A 313 9.90 22.67 7.70
CA PRO A 313 11.09 22.41 8.48
C PRO A 313 11.70 21.03 8.16
N ILE A 314 13.04 20.98 8.13
CA ILE A 314 13.79 19.77 7.79
C ILE A 314 14.93 19.58 8.78
N ILE A 315 15.15 18.35 9.22
CA ILE A 315 16.29 17.91 10.02
C ILE A 315 17.24 17.11 9.13
N LYS A 316 18.52 17.25 9.35
CA LYS A 316 19.60 16.39 8.83
C LYS A 316 20.37 15.84 10.02
N ASP A 317 20.70 14.57 9.96
CA ASP A 317 21.58 13.98 10.94
C ASP A 317 23.04 14.39 10.60
N GLU A 318 23.85 14.65 11.65
CA GLU A 318 25.27 15.02 11.50
C GLU A 318 26.15 13.79 11.20
#